data_ab0b05b1829432d23047bf27350736d5
#
_entry.id   ab0b05b1829432d23047bf27350736d5
#
_cell.length_a   1.000
_cell.length_b   1.000
_cell.length_c   1.000
_cell.angle_alpha   90.00
_cell.angle_beta   90.00
_cell.angle_gamma   90.00
#
_symmetry.space_group_name_H-M   'P 1'
#
loop_
_entity.id
_entity.type
_entity.pdbx_description
1 polymer ?
#
loop_
_entity_poly.entity_id
_entity_poly.type
_entity_poly.pdbx_seq_one_letter_code
_entity_poly.pdbx_strand_id
1 'polypeptide(L)'
;MQADAGSNLLRNWIARAAAATPDKPWVVSAEDGRTITYRQLHGTVARFATFLSERGLGPNDRVALLANNSVEQLLCYLGVMAAGATICTVHVEMNRNQLDNIFERLKPKLIIYQDGLQLDDMLQNAQAPKLRLGRWDRSEPDTLFAKVLGRAPSLQPDKSETGAGPNDDAVILFTSGTSAKPKGVVLSYREFLLNIDPLAAGWGITAADRLYDFRPFSWNSAQTLSALGVVNRGATLILAEKFSASRFFQHLRDHGATIATGNPTTINILLNSGQTAHHDDLPNLRFMTSSSAPLLLGDWKRFEQKFGIPVAQGCGTSEVGWIAACPGEQRRLGSVGRPFAYLDLAVVDTNGTRLPPGEIGHVELGGWPDLAFRYLGEDGEIKIHSRGRLRTGDLGSLDADGFLTLSGREKELIIRGGAKISPVEIDSFLMQHGDVIEAATVGVPDAIYGEEVVSYVVTRPGAATDAGALLEYCAALPAFKAPKRILLADALPKTERGKLDRKALAERWKSDFQSRPTESDEHQTRGNPGRAI
;
A
#
# COMPACT_ATOMS: atom_id res chain seq x y z
N MET A 1 27.09 7.45 11.17
CA MET A 1 25.85 6.69 10.80
C MET A 1 25.62 6.55 9.28
N GLN A 2 26.21 7.34 8.41
CA GLN A 2 25.99 7.24 6.94
C GLN A 2 26.84 6.17 6.23
N ALA A 3 27.93 5.71 6.81
CA ALA A 3 28.84 4.76 6.16
C ALA A 3 28.35 3.29 6.15
N ASP A 4 27.39 2.92 7.00
CA ASP A 4 26.94 1.53 7.23
C ASP A 4 25.55 1.22 6.67
N ALA A 5 25.07 1.98 5.70
CA ALA A 5 23.70 1.88 5.21
C ALA A 5 23.45 0.73 4.18
N GLY A 6 24.36 -0.21 4.05
CA GLY A 6 24.22 -1.41 3.21
C GLY A 6 23.46 -2.55 3.91
N SER A 7 23.52 -3.75 3.35
CA SER A 7 22.90 -4.96 3.92
C SER A 7 23.33 -5.24 5.37
N ASN A 8 24.51 -4.76 5.77
CA ASN A 8 25.02 -4.88 7.14
C ASN A 8 24.13 -4.16 8.16
N LEU A 9 23.44 -3.07 7.79
CA LEU A 9 22.53 -2.37 8.70
C LEU A 9 21.39 -3.27 9.17
N LEU A 10 20.77 -4.02 8.26
CA LEU A 10 19.73 -5.00 8.60
C LEU A 10 20.29 -6.15 9.46
N ARG A 11 21.47 -6.69 9.11
CA ARG A 11 22.15 -7.71 9.91
C ARG A 11 22.39 -7.23 11.34
N ASN A 12 22.84 -5.99 11.51
CA ASN A 12 23.11 -5.37 12.81
C ASN A 12 21.82 -5.23 13.65
N TRP A 13 20.68 -4.88 13.04
CA TRP A 13 19.41 -4.85 13.77
C TRP A 13 19.00 -6.22 14.26
N ILE A 14 19.08 -7.25 13.40
CA ILE A 14 18.77 -8.63 13.74
C ILE A 14 19.69 -9.15 14.84
N ALA A 15 21.00 -8.93 14.71
CA ALA A 15 21.99 -9.36 15.70
C ALA A 15 21.78 -8.67 17.06
N ARG A 16 21.52 -7.37 17.07
CA ARG A 16 21.23 -6.59 18.28
C ARG A 16 19.99 -7.13 19.00
N ALA A 17 18.90 -7.37 18.27
CA ALA A 17 17.67 -7.89 18.85
C ALA A 17 17.85 -9.33 19.36
N ALA A 18 18.60 -10.18 18.63
CA ALA A 18 18.93 -11.55 19.06
C ALA A 18 19.84 -11.58 20.28
N ALA A 19 20.76 -10.63 20.43
CA ALA A 19 21.61 -10.51 21.61
C ALA A 19 20.82 -10.01 22.84
N ALA A 20 19.94 -9.03 22.64
CA ALA A 20 19.16 -8.43 23.73
C ALA A 20 18.05 -9.36 24.25
N THR A 21 17.31 -10.01 23.36
CA THR A 21 16.14 -10.82 23.68
C THR A 21 16.05 -12.06 22.77
N PRO A 22 16.98 -13.03 22.90
CA PRO A 22 17.13 -14.16 21.96
C PRO A 22 15.86 -15.01 21.82
N ASP A 23 15.16 -15.25 22.91
CA ASP A 23 14.00 -16.15 22.96
C ASP A 23 12.67 -15.42 22.78
N LYS A 24 12.72 -14.09 22.61
CA LYS A 24 11.54 -13.30 22.29
C LYS A 24 11.03 -13.64 20.89
N PRO A 25 9.69 -13.82 20.72
CA PRO A 25 9.10 -13.96 19.41
C PRO A 25 9.38 -12.72 18.53
N TRP A 26 10.02 -12.94 17.39
CA TRP A 26 10.08 -11.96 16.33
C TRP A 26 8.78 -11.95 15.53
N VAL A 27 8.29 -13.15 15.15
CA VAL A 27 7.02 -13.31 14.44
C VAL A 27 6.20 -14.44 15.05
N VAL A 28 4.88 -14.22 15.07
CA VAL A 28 3.87 -15.21 15.47
C VAL A 28 2.84 -15.29 14.36
N SER A 29 2.56 -16.49 13.85
CA SER A 29 1.46 -16.72 12.91
C SER A 29 0.13 -16.62 13.66
N ALA A 30 -0.78 -15.78 13.17
CA ALA A 30 -2.08 -15.58 13.80
C ALA A 30 -3.01 -16.78 13.65
N GLU A 31 -2.82 -17.61 12.62
CA GLU A 31 -3.67 -18.75 12.30
C GLU A 31 -3.34 -20.00 13.12
N ASP A 32 -2.06 -20.33 13.28
CA ASP A 32 -1.60 -21.58 13.89
C ASP A 32 -0.68 -21.39 15.10
N GLY A 33 -0.40 -20.15 15.49
CA GLY A 33 0.44 -19.82 16.66
C GLY A 33 1.93 -20.14 16.50
N ARG A 34 2.38 -20.59 15.30
CA ARG A 34 3.80 -20.83 15.05
C ARG A 34 4.62 -19.58 15.30
N THR A 35 5.75 -19.78 15.94
CA THR A 35 6.59 -18.67 16.39
C THR A 35 8.03 -18.86 15.92
N ILE A 36 8.66 -17.78 15.47
CA ILE A 36 10.10 -17.70 15.25
C ILE A 36 10.67 -16.65 16.21
N THR A 37 11.67 -17.05 16.97
CA THR A 37 12.38 -16.17 17.89
C THR A 37 13.46 -15.35 17.18
N TYR A 38 13.96 -14.29 17.82
CA TYR A 38 15.08 -13.52 17.27
C TYR A 38 16.37 -14.35 17.12
N ARG A 39 16.62 -15.30 18.00
CA ARG A 39 17.72 -16.28 17.86
C ARG A 39 17.59 -17.10 16.58
N GLN A 40 16.38 -17.60 16.31
CA GLN A 40 16.11 -18.40 15.13
C GLN A 40 16.18 -17.56 13.84
N LEU A 41 15.67 -16.33 13.86
CA LEU A 41 15.81 -15.38 12.76
C LEU A 41 17.27 -15.13 12.44
N HIS A 42 18.09 -14.78 13.44
CA HIS A 42 19.51 -14.51 13.29
C HIS A 42 20.26 -15.71 12.67
N GLY A 43 20.03 -16.92 13.21
CA GLY A 43 20.65 -18.13 12.69
C GLY A 43 20.20 -18.47 11.26
N THR A 44 18.94 -18.23 10.91
CA THR A 44 18.41 -18.51 9.56
C THR A 44 18.97 -17.52 8.55
N VAL A 45 19.02 -16.24 8.88
CA VAL A 45 19.58 -15.20 7.99
C VAL A 45 21.06 -15.44 7.69
N ALA A 46 21.84 -15.89 8.69
CA ALA A 46 23.25 -16.26 8.49
C ALA A 46 23.39 -17.43 7.49
N ARG A 47 22.49 -18.42 7.54
CA ARG A 47 22.47 -19.54 6.58
C ARG A 47 22.04 -19.12 5.18
N PHE A 48 21.15 -18.13 5.07
CA PHE A 48 20.79 -17.55 3.77
C PHE A 48 21.97 -16.91 3.07
N ALA A 49 22.82 -16.20 3.80
CA ALA A 49 24.02 -15.60 3.23
C ALA A 49 24.94 -16.66 2.59
N THR A 50 25.19 -17.78 3.31
CA THR A 50 25.94 -18.92 2.77
C THR A 50 25.25 -19.53 1.55
N PHE A 51 23.93 -19.76 1.64
CA PHE A 51 23.15 -20.37 0.56
C PHE A 51 23.20 -19.57 -0.74
N LEU A 52 23.06 -18.23 -0.67
CA LEU A 52 23.09 -17.37 -1.84
C LEU A 52 24.49 -17.21 -2.41
N SER A 53 25.51 -17.07 -1.55
CA SER A 53 26.92 -16.98 -1.96
C SER A 53 27.38 -18.24 -2.72
N GLU A 54 27.02 -19.44 -2.26
CA GLU A 54 27.31 -20.70 -2.95
C GLU A 54 26.69 -20.80 -4.36
N ARG A 55 25.66 -19.99 -4.64
CA ARG A 55 25.00 -19.89 -5.95
C ARG A 55 25.49 -18.73 -6.78
N GLY A 56 26.51 -18.02 -6.32
CA GLY A 56 26.99 -16.82 -7.00
C GLY A 56 25.98 -15.68 -7.03
N LEU A 57 25.09 -15.61 -6.03
CA LEU A 57 24.13 -14.53 -5.86
C LEU A 57 24.66 -13.49 -4.87
N GLY A 58 24.73 -12.25 -5.27
CA GLY A 58 25.28 -11.13 -4.49
C GLY A 58 24.58 -9.81 -4.79
N PRO A 59 25.27 -8.67 -4.57
CA PRO A 59 24.72 -7.34 -4.77
C PRO A 59 24.16 -7.14 -6.18
N ASN A 60 22.99 -6.52 -6.25
CA ASN A 60 22.21 -6.24 -7.47
C ASN A 60 21.66 -7.49 -8.20
N ASP A 61 21.93 -8.70 -7.70
CA ASP A 61 21.29 -9.89 -8.23
C ASP A 61 19.85 -10.00 -7.75
N ARG A 62 18.93 -10.12 -8.69
CA ARG A 62 17.50 -10.03 -8.43
C ARG A 62 16.90 -11.39 -8.11
N VAL A 63 16.23 -11.47 -6.96
CA VAL A 63 15.49 -12.65 -6.51
C VAL A 63 14.01 -12.32 -6.48
N ALA A 64 13.20 -13.07 -7.23
CA ALA A 64 11.74 -12.94 -7.19
C ALA A 64 11.16 -13.85 -6.11
N LEU A 65 10.23 -13.34 -5.31
CA LEU A 65 9.52 -14.08 -4.27
C LEU A 65 8.00 -13.97 -4.48
N LEU A 66 7.36 -15.11 -4.74
CA LEU A 66 5.91 -15.26 -4.92
C LEU A 66 5.35 -16.13 -3.81
N ALA A 67 4.79 -15.50 -2.79
CA ALA A 67 4.17 -16.22 -1.68
C ALA A 67 3.10 -15.37 -1.01
N ASN A 68 2.09 -16.01 -0.43
CA ASN A 68 1.20 -15.38 0.53
C ASN A 68 1.94 -15.04 1.82
N ASN A 69 1.32 -14.20 2.64
CA ASN A 69 1.87 -13.91 3.96
C ASN A 69 2.07 -15.21 4.75
N SER A 70 3.30 -15.45 5.13
CA SER A 70 3.69 -16.59 5.97
C SER A 70 5.00 -16.28 6.68
N VAL A 71 5.27 -17.02 7.73
CA VAL A 71 6.54 -16.94 8.45
C VAL A 71 7.70 -17.20 7.50
N GLU A 72 7.53 -18.15 6.60
CA GLU A 72 8.50 -18.54 5.60
C GLU A 72 8.76 -17.43 4.57
N GLN A 73 7.71 -16.76 4.12
CA GLN A 73 7.85 -15.61 3.21
C GLN A 73 8.73 -14.52 3.84
N LEU A 74 8.46 -14.16 5.11
CA LEU A 74 9.22 -13.13 5.81
C LEU A 74 10.66 -13.53 6.10
N LEU A 75 10.89 -14.79 6.49
CA LEU A 75 12.25 -15.32 6.67
C LEU A 75 13.04 -15.28 5.35
N CYS A 76 12.41 -15.67 4.25
CA CYS A 76 13.01 -15.59 2.92
C CYS A 76 13.32 -14.14 2.54
N TYR A 77 12.35 -13.23 2.71
CA TYR A 77 12.49 -11.81 2.42
C TYR A 77 13.68 -11.18 3.16
N LEU A 78 13.73 -11.35 4.49
CA LEU A 78 14.84 -10.83 5.30
C LEU A 78 16.17 -11.54 5.02
N GLY A 79 16.12 -12.86 4.76
CA GLY A 79 17.30 -13.65 4.43
C GLY A 79 17.99 -13.18 3.15
N VAL A 80 17.22 -12.97 2.08
CA VAL A 80 17.73 -12.49 0.79
C VAL A 80 18.29 -11.07 0.93
N MET A 81 17.55 -10.17 1.59
CA MET A 81 17.99 -8.79 1.80
C MET A 81 19.25 -8.72 2.67
N ALA A 82 19.29 -9.44 3.78
CA ALA A 82 20.47 -9.47 4.66
C ALA A 82 21.69 -10.12 3.99
N ALA A 83 21.50 -11.02 3.03
CA ALA A 83 22.58 -11.58 2.23
C ALA A 83 23.14 -10.59 1.19
N GLY A 84 22.46 -9.47 0.95
CA GLY A 84 22.91 -8.42 0.05
C GLY A 84 22.35 -8.50 -1.38
N ALA A 85 21.48 -9.45 -1.68
CA ALA A 85 20.80 -9.51 -2.98
C ALA A 85 19.57 -8.61 -3.04
N THR A 86 19.11 -8.29 -4.26
CA THR A 86 17.92 -7.49 -4.50
C THR A 86 16.67 -8.35 -4.43
N ILE A 87 15.76 -8.09 -3.51
CA ILE A 87 14.50 -8.83 -3.39
C ILE A 87 13.36 -8.14 -4.13
N CYS A 88 12.59 -8.91 -4.89
CA CYS A 88 11.34 -8.48 -5.49
C CYS A 88 10.20 -9.38 -5.03
N THR A 89 9.33 -8.87 -4.17
CA THR A 89 8.12 -9.57 -3.77
C THR A 89 7.01 -9.29 -4.78
N VAL A 90 6.55 -10.34 -5.46
CA VAL A 90 5.50 -10.26 -6.48
C VAL A 90 4.18 -10.72 -5.89
N HIS A 91 3.11 -9.97 -6.16
CA HIS A 91 1.78 -10.31 -5.66
C HIS A 91 1.25 -11.58 -6.33
N VAL A 92 0.75 -12.51 -5.54
CA VAL A 92 0.34 -13.85 -6.02
C VAL A 92 -0.96 -13.84 -6.85
N GLU A 93 -1.77 -12.79 -6.73
CA GLU A 93 -3.03 -12.63 -7.48
C GLU A 93 -2.83 -11.99 -8.86
N MET A 94 -1.58 -11.71 -9.26
CA MET A 94 -1.30 -11.21 -10.60
C MET A 94 -1.61 -12.26 -11.66
N ASN A 95 -2.23 -11.82 -12.76
CA ASN A 95 -2.50 -12.70 -13.88
C ASN A 95 -1.21 -13.01 -14.69
N ARG A 96 -1.30 -14.00 -15.57
CA ARG A 96 -0.16 -14.48 -16.36
C ARG A 96 0.54 -13.36 -17.15
N ASN A 97 -0.22 -12.51 -17.84
CA ASN A 97 0.36 -11.44 -18.65
C ASN A 97 1.13 -10.41 -17.80
N GLN A 98 0.64 -10.14 -16.59
CA GLN A 98 1.33 -9.27 -15.63
C GLN A 98 2.61 -9.92 -15.13
N LEU A 99 2.59 -11.23 -14.81
CA LEU A 99 3.78 -11.97 -14.37
C LEU A 99 4.82 -12.07 -15.49
N ASP A 100 4.42 -12.41 -16.69
CA ASP A 100 5.33 -12.48 -17.85
C ASP A 100 6.01 -11.11 -18.07
N ASN A 101 5.26 -10.00 -18.06
CA ASN A 101 5.83 -8.66 -18.17
C ASN A 101 6.79 -8.32 -17.02
N ILE A 102 6.47 -8.75 -15.79
CA ILE A 102 7.36 -8.54 -14.64
C ILE A 102 8.65 -9.33 -14.82
N PHE A 103 8.59 -10.60 -15.20
CA PHE A 103 9.79 -11.44 -15.33
C PHE A 103 10.67 -11.06 -16.52
N GLU A 104 10.10 -10.65 -17.64
CA GLU A 104 10.84 -10.10 -18.77
C GLU A 104 11.69 -8.88 -18.38
N ARG A 105 11.12 -8.01 -17.53
CA ARG A 105 11.81 -6.80 -17.07
C ARG A 105 12.72 -7.07 -15.88
N LEU A 106 12.25 -7.85 -14.90
CA LEU A 106 12.99 -8.16 -13.68
C LEU A 106 14.25 -8.97 -13.97
N LYS A 107 14.19 -9.91 -14.91
CA LYS A 107 15.27 -10.85 -15.26
C LYS A 107 15.88 -11.47 -13.99
N PRO A 108 15.09 -12.15 -13.14
CA PRO A 108 15.57 -12.65 -11.87
C PRO A 108 16.62 -13.76 -12.08
N LYS A 109 17.63 -13.82 -11.21
CA LYS A 109 18.57 -14.95 -11.15
C LYS A 109 18.03 -16.16 -10.39
N LEU A 110 17.01 -15.94 -9.55
CA LEU A 110 16.32 -16.99 -8.79
C LEU A 110 14.86 -16.59 -8.60
N ILE A 111 13.96 -17.56 -8.78
CA ILE A 111 12.53 -17.42 -8.45
C ILE A 111 12.24 -18.36 -7.29
N ILE A 112 11.71 -17.80 -6.19
CA ILE A 112 11.25 -18.53 -5.02
C ILE A 112 9.73 -18.42 -4.99
N TYR A 113 9.03 -19.54 -4.88
CA TYR A 113 7.58 -19.54 -4.91
C TYR A 113 6.99 -20.51 -3.89
N GLN A 114 5.80 -20.17 -3.40
CA GLN A 114 5.04 -21.02 -2.49
C GLN A 114 4.30 -22.09 -3.28
N ASP A 115 4.34 -23.33 -2.79
CA ASP A 115 3.58 -24.46 -3.32
C ASP A 115 2.07 -24.24 -3.19
N GLY A 116 1.28 -24.81 -4.11
CA GLY A 116 -0.17 -24.80 -4.04
C GLY A 116 -0.85 -23.52 -4.56
N LEU A 117 -0.09 -22.54 -5.06
CA LEU A 117 -0.63 -21.29 -5.62
C LEU A 117 -0.98 -21.38 -7.12
N GLN A 118 -1.03 -22.57 -7.73
CA GLN A 118 -1.25 -22.78 -9.18
C GLN A 118 -0.29 -21.96 -10.07
N LEU A 119 0.92 -21.65 -9.54
CA LEU A 119 1.92 -20.84 -10.23
C LEU A 119 2.76 -21.65 -11.22
N ASP A 120 2.74 -22.99 -11.15
CA ASP A 120 3.61 -23.83 -11.98
C ASP A 120 3.40 -23.58 -13.47
N ASP A 121 2.16 -23.50 -13.93
CA ASP A 121 1.83 -23.15 -15.31
C ASP A 121 2.20 -21.70 -15.64
N MET A 122 2.04 -20.78 -14.69
CA MET A 122 2.34 -19.36 -14.87
C MET A 122 3.84 -19.08 -14.92
N LEU A 123 4.65 -19.91 -14.25
CA LEU A 123 6.10 -19.81 -14.20
C LEU A 123 6.82 -20.58 -15.31
N GLN A 124 6.12 -21.34 -16.16
CA GLN A 124 6.73 -22.18 -17.19
C GLN A 124 7.68 -21.40 -18.12
N ASN A 125 7.30 -20.17 -18.50
CA ASN A 125 8.09 -19.33 -19.42
C ASN A 125 9.28 -18.64 -18.75
N ALA A 126 9.33 -18.59 -17.42
CA ALA A 126 10.43 -17.95 -16.72
C ALA A 126 11.71 -18.77 -16.84
N GLN A 127 12.77 -18.17 -17.36
CA GLN A 127 14.05 -18.84 -17.64
C GLN A 127 14.91 -19.08 -16.38
N ALA A 128 14.65 -18.31 -15.31
CA ALA A 128 15.44 -18.40 -14.08
C ALA A 128 15.20 -19.74 -13.34
N PRO A 129 16.20 -20.24 -12.61
CA PRO A 129 16.04 -21.35 -11.68
C PRO A 129 14.88 -21.09 -10.70
N LYS A 130 14.07 -22.11 -10.47
CA LYS A 130 12.88 -22.04 -9.60
C LYS A 130 13.10 -22.90 -8.37
N LEU A 131 12.66 -22.41 -7.21
CA LEU A 131 12.79 -23.11 -5.95
C LEU A 131 11.53 -22.94 -5.13
N ARG A 132 10.94 -24.06 -4.71
CA ARG A 132 9.79 -24.05 -3.81
C ARG A 132 10.21 -23.53 -2.43
N LEU A 133 9.37 -22.71 -1.82
CA LEU A 133 9.66 -22.08 -0.52
C LEU A 133 9.83 -23.14 0.59
N GLY A 134 8.89 -24.05 0.73
CA GLY A 134 8.83 -25.05 1.79
C GLY A 134 8.55 -24.47 3.17
N ARG A 135 8.35 -25.34 4.14
CA ARG A 135 8.15 -24.94 5.54
C ARG A 135 9.49 -24.85 6.28
N TRP A 136 9.61 -23.83 7.13
CA TRP A 136 10.81 -23.62 7.94
C TRP A 136 10.98 -24.71 9.03
N ASP A 137 9.88 -25.22 9.58
CA ASP A 137 9.86 -26.20 10.68
C ASP A 137 9.83 -27.66 10.23
N ARG A 138 9.93 -27.91 8.92
CA ARG A 138 9.90 -29.25 8.33
C ARG A 138 11.03 -29.43 7.32
N SER A 139 11.61 -30.63 7.33
CA SER A 139 12.58 -31.03 6.30
C SER A 139 11.83 -31.58 5.10
N GLU A 140 11.40 -30.71 4.20
CA GLU A 140 10.81 -31.09 2.92
C GLU A 140 11.90 -31.07 1.85
N PRO A 141 12.25 -32.24 1.26
CA PRO A 141 13.32 -32.32 0.25
C PRO A 141 13.08 -31.32 -0.89
N ASP A 142 14.17 -30.80 -1.45
CA ASP A 142 14.16 -29.87 -2.59
C ASP A 142 13.47 -28.52 -2.38
N THR A 143 13.14 -28.14 -1.15
CA THR A 143 12.67 -26.80 -0.82
C THR A 143 13.79 -25.85 -0.45
N LEU A 144 13.51 -24.53 -0.50
CA LEU A 144 14.45 -23.49 -0.08
C LEU A 144 14.90 -23.72 1.37
N PHE A 145 13.95 -23.90 2.30
CA PHE A 145 14.29 -24.04 3.71
C PHE A 145 15.07 -25.31 4.02
N ALA A 146 14.78 -26.44 3.38
CA ALA A 146 15.61 -27.63 3.53
C ALA A 146 17.06 -27.36 3.07
N LYS A 147 17.22 -26.63 1.96
CA LYS A 147 18.57 -26.30 1.44
C LYS A 147 19.28 -25.25 2.30
N VAL A 148 18.59 -24.26 2.84
CA VAL A 148 19.14 -23.20 3.71
C VAL A 148 19.54 -23.79 5.07
N LEU A 149 18.64 -24.54 5.71
CA LEU A 149 18.87 -25.07 7.06
C LEU A 149 19.96 -26.16 7.11
N GLY A 150 20.20 -26.87 6.01
CA GLY A 150 21.29 -27.82 5.88
C GLY A 150 22.70 -27.22 5.84
N ARG A 151 22.81 -25.87 5.86
CA ARG A 151 24.11 -25.18 5.80
C ARG A 151 24.59 -24.73 7.16
N ALA A 152 25.92 -24.69 7.32
CA ALA A 152 26.50 -24.01 8.47
C ALA A 152 26.20 -22.52 8.41
N PRO A 153 25.86 -21.87 9.53
CA PRO A 153 25.70 -20.42 9.55
C PRO A 153 27.07 -19.76 9.31
N SER A 154 27.15 -18.83 8.38
CA SER A 154 28.29 -17.92 8.30
C SER A 154 28.18 -16.93 9.45
N LEU A 155 28.90 -17.21 10.53
CA LEU A 155 28.88 -16.41 11.76
C LEU A 155 29.85 -15.24 11.73
N GLN A 156 30.60 -15.08 10.65
CA GLN A 156 31.52 -13.94 10.61
C GLN A 156 30.77 -12.69 10.19
N PRO A 157 30.82 -11.62 10.99
CA PRO A 157 30.72 -10.27 10.47
C PRO A 157 31.99 -10.08 9.63
N ASP A 158 32.04 -10.82 8.52
CA ASP A 158 33.30 -10.96 7.84
C ASP A 158 33.64 -9.70 7.10
N LYS A 159 34.88 -9.36 7.20
CA LYS A 159 35.68 -8.60 6.25
C LYS A 159 35.58 -9.13 4.80
N SER A 160 34.61 -9.97 4.47
CA SER A 160 34.31 -10.31 3.09
C SER A 160 33.58 -9.13 2.46
N GLU A 161 34.20 -8.54 1.50
CA GLU A 161 33.76 -7.47 0.60
C GLU A 161 32.44 -7.83 -0.17
N THR A 162 31.65 -8.80 0.29
CA THR A 162 30.50 -9.40 -0.41
C THR A 162 29.12 -8.92 0.08
N GLY A 163 29.04 -8.04 1.08
CA GLY A 163 27.79 -7.39 1.48
C GLY A 163 27.44 -6.28 0.51
N ALA A 164 26.14 -6.10 0.23
CA ALA A 164 25.69 -4.96 -0.54
C ALA A 164 26.03 -3.64 0.15
N GLY A 165 26.57 -2.72 -0.62
CA GLY A 165 26.82 -1.34 -0.20
C GLY A 165 25.53 -0.50 -0.15
N PRO A 166 25.65 0.76 0.32
CA PRO A 166 24.47 1.64 0.46
C PRO A 166 23.78 1.96 -0.86
N ASN A 167 24.49 1.96 -1.97
CA ASN A 167 23.94 2.32 -3.27
C ASN A 167 23.51 1.12 -4.11
N ASP A 168 23.76 -0.11 -3.63
CA ASP A 168 23.25 -1.32 -4.29
C ASP A 168 21.73 -1.43 -4.12
N ASP A 169 21.07 -2.10 -5.06
CA ASP A 169 19.62 -2.26 -5.05
C ASP A 169 19.17 -3.23 -3.96
N ALA A 170 18.32 -2.76 -3.05
CA ALA A 170 17.74 -3.59 -1.99
C ALA A 170 16.44 -4.25 -2.43
N VAL A 171 15.55 -3.47 -3.04
CA VAL A 171 14.19 -3.92 -3.34
C VAL A 171 13.69 -3.36 -4.66
N ILE A 172 12.93 -4.18 -5.40
CA ILE A 172 12.14 -3.75 -6.55
C ILE A 172 10.67 -4.01 -6.24
N LEU A 173 9.86 -2.94 -6.28
CA LEU A 173 8.45 -2.95 -5.94
C LEU A 173 7.61 -2.68 -7.18
N PHE A 174 6.85 -3.67 -7.64
CA PHE A 174 5.90 -3.43 -8.72
C PHE A 174 4.61 -2.83 -8.19
N THR A 175 4.24 -1.66 -8.73
CA THR A 175 3.01 -0.97 -8.35
C THR A 175 1.90 -1.34 -9.33
N SER A 176 0.70 -1.57 -8.83
CA SER A 176 -0.50 -1.59 -9.66
C SER A 176 -0.83 -0.13 -10.05
N GLY A 177 -0.12 0.42 -11.02
CA GLY A 177 -0.50 1.71 -11.59
C GLY A 177 -1.89 1.61 -12.23
N THR A 178 -2.59 2.76 -12.35
CA THR A 178 -3.81 2.87 -13.18
C THR A 178 -3.52 2.68 -14.68
N SER A 179 -2.25 2.49 -15.05
CA SER A 179 -1.80 2.08 -16.39
C SER A 179 -1.80 0.55 -16.49
N ALA A 180 -2.03 0.02 -17.68
CA ALA A 180 -2.08 -1.43 -17.95
C ALA A 180 -0.76 -2.17 -17.61
N LYS A 181 0.34 -1.45 -17.40
CA LYS A 181 1.67 -2.03 -17.09
C LYS A 181 2.14 -1.58 -15.70
N PRO A 182 2.43 -2.51 -14.77
CA PRO A 182 2.99 -2.19 -13.46
C PRO A 182 4.33 -1.46 -13.57
N LYS A 183 4.55 -0.42 -12.74
CA LYS A 183 5.85 0.25 -12.65
C LYS A 183 6.71 -0.48 -11.61
N GLY A 184 7.95 -0.81 -11.95
CA GLY A 184 8.93 -1.35 -11.01
C GLY A 184 9.72 -0.22 -10.35
N VAL A 185 9.42 0.12 -9.11
CA VAL A 185 10.18 1.10 -8.31
C VAL A 185 11.40 0.41 -7.73
N VAL A 186 12.58 1.02 -7.90
CA VAL A 186 13.86 0.47 -7.42
C VAL A 186 14.38 1.36 -6.30
N LEU A 187 14.64 0.75 -5.14
CA LEU A 187 15.20 1.43 -3.98
C LEU A 187 16.54 0.77 -3.59
N SER A 188 17.55 1.60 -3.36
CA SER A 188 18.83 1.14 -2.81
C SER A 188 18.72 0.77 -1.33
N TYR A 189 19.71 0.06 -0.80
CA TYR A 189 19.80 -0.24 0.63
C TYR A 189 19.75 1.03 1.47
N ARG A 190 20.43 2.09 1.04
CA ARG A 190 20.41 3.38 1.72
C ARG A 190 19.00 3.97 1.75
N GLU A 191 18.34 4.09 0.59
CA GLU A 191 17.02 4.69 0.46
C GLU A 191 15.96 3.90 1.23
N PHE A 192 16.10 2.59 1.30
CA PHE A 192 15.12 1.72 1.92
C PHE A 192 15.31 1.55 3.43
N LEU A 193 16.56 1.40 3.91
CA LEU A 193 16.82 1.08 5.32
C LEU A 193 17.00 2.31 6.22
N LEU A 194 17.57 3.42 5.72
CA LEU A 194 17.81 4.58 6.60
C LEU A 194 16.52 5.23 7.10
N ASN A 195 15.43 5.08 6.39
CA ASN A 195 14.12 5.62 6.77
C ASN A 195 13.42 4.80 7.85
N ILE A 196 13.86 3.56 8.12
CA ILE A 196 13.13 2.64 9.00
C ILE A 196 13.17 3.09 10.46
N ASP A 197 14.31 3.56 10.96
CA ASP A 197 14.41 4.01 12.35
C ASP A 197 13.52 5.24 12.63
N PRO A 198 13.59 6.34 11.87
CA PRO A 198 12.68 7.47 12.06
C PRO A 198 11.23 7.13 11.75
N LEU A 199 10.95 6.20 10.83
CA LEU A 199 9.61 5.69 10.58
C LEU A 199 9.04 4.98 11.81
N ALA A 200 9.79 4.03 12.38
CA ALA A 200 9.36 3.28 13.56
C ALA A 200 9.18 4.21 14.77
N ALA A 201 10.06 5.22 14.93
CA ALA A 201 9.90 6.26 15.94
C ALA A 201 8.65 7.10 15.73
N GLY A 202 8.41 7.54 14.50
CA GLY A 202 7.24 8.36 14.15
C GLY A 202 5.90 7.64 14.34
N TRP A 203 5.87 6.31 14.17
CA TRP A 203 4.72 5.48 14.51
C TRP A 203 4.67 5.08 16.00
N GLY A 204 5.67 5.49 16.80
CA GLY A 204 5.76 5.17 18.22
C GLY A 204 5.92 3.67 18.50
N ILE A 205 6.59 2.94 17.59
CA ILE A 205 6.89 1.50 17.78
C ILE A 205 8.05 1.37 18.77
N THR A 206 7.85 0.51 19.76
CA THR A 206 8.84 0.17 20.80
C THR A 206 9.12 -1.33 20.82
N ALA A 207 10.13 -1.74 21.58
CA ALA A 207 10.41 -3.16 21.77
C ALA A 207 9.25 -3.92 22.46
N ALA A 208 8.40 -3.24 23.24
CA ALA A 208 7.25 -3.87 23.90
C ALA A 208 6.08 -4.15 22.97
N ASP A 209 6.07 -3.56 21.77
CA ASP A 209 4.93 -3.65 20.87
C ASP A 209 4.79 -5.02 20.20
N ARG A 210 3.53 -5.37 19.96
CA ARG A 210 3.06 -6.54 19.21
C ARG A 210 2.18 -6.04 18.07
N LEU A 211 2.76 -5.95 16.88
CA LEU A 211 2.12 -5.35 15.71
C LEU A 211 1.40 -6.42 14.91
N TYR A 212 0.08 -6.31 14.75
CA TYR A 212 -0.73 -7.21 13.93
C TYR A 212 -0.80 -6.70 12.48
N ASP A 213 -0.44 -7.55 11.51
CA ASP A 213 -0.53 -7.23 10.08
C ASP A 213 -1.03 -8.42 9.26
N PHE A 214 -1.93 -8.12 8.31
CA PHE A 214 -2.48 -9.03 7.32
C PHE A 214 -2.26 -8.52 5.88
N ARG A 215 -1.67 -7.31 5.73
CA ARG A 215 -1.45 -6.71 4.41
C ARG A 215 -0.41 -7.53 3.65
N PRO A 216 -0.57 -7.69 2.32
CA PRO A 216 0.42 -8.40 1.53
C PRO A 216 1.82 -7.79 1.67
N PHE A 217 2.83 -8.61 1.96
CA PHE A 217 4.23 -8.16 2.04
C PHE A 217 4.87 -7.91 0.67
N SER A 218 4.09 -7.91 -0.40
CA SER A 218 4.44 -7.27 -1.66
C SER A 218 4.24 -5.74 -1.64
N TRP A 219 3.63 -5.18 -0.57
CA TRP A 219 3.42 -3.75 -0.41
C TRP A 219 4.55 -3.11 0.39
N ASN A 220 5.05 -1.96 -0.07
CA ASN A 220 6.08 -1.19 0.62
C ASN A 220 5.70 -0.92 2.09
N SER A 221 4.46 -0.51 2.35
CA SER A 221 4.00 -0.17 3.70
C SER A 221 4.06 -1.35 4.69
N ALA A 222 3.82 -2.58 4.25
CA ALA A 222 3.96 -3.77 5.09
C ALA A 222 5.44 -4.13 5.29
N GLN A 223 6.26 -4.03 4.25
CA GLN A 223 7.70 -4.30 4.34
C GLN A 223 8.40 -3.34 5.30
N THR A 224 8.13 -2.03 5.18
CA THR A 224 8.83 -1.01 5.95
C THR A 224 8.31 -0.91 7.39
N LEU A 225 6.99 -0.87 7.60
CA LEU A 225 6.42 -0.75 8.95
C LEU A 225 6.51 -2.06 9.71
N SER A 226 6.04 -3.16 9.11
CA SER A 226 5.78 -4.39 9.84
C SER A 226 6.96 -5.37 9.80
N ALA A 227 7.63 -5.56 8.65
CA ALA A 227 8.81 -6.42 8.63
C ALA A 227 10.04 -5.71 9.23
N LEU A 228 10.43 -4.58 8.64
CA LEU A 228 11.68 -3.91 9.00
C LEU A 228 11.56 -3.08 10.28
N GLY A 229 10.45 -2.35 10.48
CA GLY A 229 10.22 -1.54 11.68
C GLY A 229 10.18 -2.39 12.94
N VAL A 230 9.53 -3.57 12.87
CA VAL A 230 9.50 -4.54 13.98
C VAL A 230 10.91 -5.04 14.32
N VAL A 231 11.70 -5.42 13.31
CA VAL A 231 13.10 -5.87 13.51
C VAL A 231 13.97 -4.74 14.06
N ASN A 232 13.84 -3.53 13.52
CA ASN A 232 14.59 -2.36 13.97
C ASN A 232 14.39 -2.07 15.45
N ARG A 233 13.15 -2.21 15.96
CA ARG A 233 12.78 -1.95 17.35
C ARG A 233 12.91 -3.18 18.27
N GLY A 234 13.13 -4.37 17.73
CA GLY A 234 13.09 -5.60 18.51
C GLY A 234 11.68 -5.93 19.03
N ALA A 235 10.63 -5.53 18.31
CA ALA A 235 9.22 -5.75 18.59
C ALA A 235 8.78 -7.17 18.15
N THR A 236 7.49 -7.48 18.24
CA THR A 236 6.92 -8.74 17.75
C THR A 236 5.93 -8.45 16.62
N LEU A 237 6.02 -9.19 15.53
CA LEU A 237 4.99 -9.18 14.47
C LEU A 237 4.00 -10.32 14.71
N ILE A 238 2.71 -10.02 14.73
CA ILE A 238 1.62 -10.99 14.64
C ILE A 238 1.16 -10.98 13.19
N LEU A 239 1.48 -12.04 12.47
CA LEU A 239 1.28 -12.14 11.03
C LEU A 239 0.04 -12.94 10.71
N ALA A 240 -0.95 -12.33 10.05
CA ALA A 240 -2.07 -13.05 9.46
C ALA A 240 -1.86 -13.24 7.95
N GLU A 241 -2.30 -14.39 7.43
CA GLU A 241 -2.20 -14.71 6.00
C GLU A 241 -2.95 -13.70 5.15
N LYS A 242 -4.17 -13.36 5.59
CA LYS A 242 -5.04 -12.38 4.94
C LYS A 242 -6.03 -11.77 5.91
N PHE A 243 -6.68 -10.68 5.50
CA PHE A 243 -7.76 -10.09 6.29
C PHE A 243 -8.97 -11.04 6.41
N SER A 244 -9.47 -11.15 7.64
CA SER A 244 -10.72 -11.85 7.94
C SER A 244 -11.52 -11.04 8.96
N ALA A 245 -12.67 -10.48 8.54
CA ALA A 245 -13.50 -9.66 9.41
C ALA A 245 -13.99 -10.45 10.66
N SER A 246 -14.29 -11.74 10.49
CA SER A 246 -14.77 -12.61 11.59
C SER A 246 -13.68 -12.95 12.61
N ARG A 247 -12.41 -13.00 12.20
CA ARG A 247 -11.28 -13.35 13.08
C ARG A 247 -10.46 -12.16 13.55
N PHE A 248 -10.66 -10.98 12.96
CA PHE A 248 -9.83 -9.80 13.21
C PHE A 248 -9.68 -9.50 14.71
N PHE A 249 -10.78 -9.25 15.40
CA PHE A 249 -10.75 -8.90 16.83
C PHE A 249 -10.30 -10.07 17.71
N GLN A 250 -10.62 -11.31 17.31
CA GLN A 250 -10.13 -12.50 18.00
C GLN A 250 -8.59 -12.58 17.94
N HIS A 251 -7.99 -12.41 16.75
CA HIS A 251 -6.53 -12.40 16.60
C HIS A 251 -5.87 -11.30 17.45
N LEU A 252 -6.46 -10.08 17.49
CA LEU A 252 -5.94 -9.00 18.31
C LEU A 252 -5.92 -9.38 19.80
N ARG A 253 -6.99 -10.01 20.28
CA ARG A 253 -7.12 -10.44 21.68
C ARG A 253 -6.18 -11.60 22.01
N ASP A 254 -6.24 -12.68 21.22
CA ASP A 254 -5.52 -13.93 21.51
C ASP A 254 -4.01 -13.74 21.47
N HIS A 255 -3.54 -12.82 20.62
CA HIS A 255 -2.12 -12.53 20.52
C HIS A 255 -1.67 -11.25 21.25
N GLY A 256 -2.56 -10.56 21.95
CA GLY A 256 -2.24 -9.35 22.71
C GLY A 256 -1.66 -8.23 21.85
N ALA A 257 -2.27 -7.97 20.70
CA ALA A 257 -1.81 -6.94 19.78
C ALA A 257 -1.85 -5.54 20.42
N THR A 258 -0.79 -4.75 20.22
CA THR A 258 -0.71 -3.36 20.69
C THR A 258 -0.95 -2.35 19.57
N ILE A 259 -0.66 -2.73 18.34
CA ILE A 259 -0.92 -1.95 17.13
C ILE A 259 -1.54 -2.89 16.10
N ALA A 260 -2.67 -2.50 15.52
CA ALA A 260 -3.29 -3.21 14.41
C ALA A 260 -3.08 -2.42 13.11
N THR A 261 -2.75 -3.12 12.02
CA THR A 261 -2.71 -2.46 10.71
C THR A 261 -4.06 -2.50 10.03
N GLY A 262 -4.29 -1.56 9.11
CA GLY A 262 -5.51 -1.49 8.32
C GLY A 262 -5.44 -0.52 7.16
N ASN A 263 -6.56 -0.44 6.49
CA ASN A 263 -6.83 0.51 5.42
C ASN A 263 -8.33 0.88 5.42
N PRO A 264 -8.77 1.87 4.65
CA PRO A 264 -10.18 2.27 4.60
C PRO A 264 -11.13 1.12 4.25
N THR A 265 -10.74 0.22 3.35
CA THR A 265 -11.53 -0.97 3.00
C THR A 265 -11.75 -1.89 4.20
N THR A 266 -10.71 -2.16 4.98
CA THR A 266 -10.79 -2.95 6.22
C THR A 266 -11.72 -2.30 7.23
N ILE A 267 -11.58 -0.98 7.45
CA ILE A 267 -12.44 -0.20 8.35
C ILE A 267 -13.91 -0.30 7.90
N ASN A 268 -14.17 -0.13 6.60
CA ASN A 268 -15.51 -0.21 6.06
C ASN A 268 -16.12 -1.61 6.21
N ILE A 269 -15.35 -2.67 5.92
CA ILE A 269 -15.80 -4.05 6.13
C ILE A 269 -16.13 -4.30 7.60
N LEU A 270 -15.29 -3.89 8.54
CA LEU A 270 -15.53 -4.05 9.98
C LEU A 270 -16.78 -3.28 10.43
N LEU A 271 -16.97 -2.06 9.95
CA LEU A 271 -18.17 -1.26 10.24
C LEU A 271 -19.46 -1.99 9.84
N ASN A 272 -19.44 -2.73 8.74
CA ASN A 272 -20.61 -3.40 8.16
C ASN A 272 -20.68 -4.91 8.47
N SER A 273 -19.71 -5.48 9.20
CA SER A 273 -19.58 -6.93 9.44
C SER A 273 -20.43 -7.48 10.59
N GLY A 274 -21.23 -6.68 11.28
CA GLY A 274 -21.96 -7.11 12.47
C GLY A 274 -21.10 -7.38 13.72
N GLN A 275 -19.77 -7.13 13.68
CA GLN A 275 -18.88 -7.28 14.82
C GLN A 275 -19.25 -6.30 15.95
N THR A 276 -19.19 -6.78 17.19
CA THR A 276 -19.56 -6.03 18.40
C THR A 276 -18.40 -5.82 19.37
N ALA A 277 -17.17 -6.15 18.98
CA ALA A 277 -15.99 -5.95 19.83
C ALA A 277 -15.82 -4.47 20.20
N HIS A 278 -15.30 -4.21 21.39
CA HIS A 278 -14.97 -2.87 21.85
C HIS A 278 -13.51 -2.81 22.32
N HIS A 279 -12.95 -1.60 22.39
CA HIS A 279 -11.57 -1.39 22.86
C HIS A 279 -11.31 -1.97 24.25
N ASP A 280 -12.32 -1.94 25.13
CA ASP A 280 -12.23 -2.53 26.48
C ASP A 280 -11.95 -4.05 26.45
N ASP A 281 -12.33 -4.74 25.36
CA ASP A 281 -12.01 -6.15 25.15
C ASP A 281 -10.56 -6.37 24.66
N LEU A 282 -9.84 -5.30 24.37
CA LEU A 282 -8.50 -5.26 23.75
C LEU A 282 -7.54 -4.38 24.56
N PRO A 283 -7.28 -4.70 25.84
CA PRO A 283 -6.60 -3.80 26.78
C PRO A 283 -5.16 -3.42 26.36
N ASN A 284 -4.55 -4.19 25.46
CA ASN A 284 -3.20 -3.91 24.97
C ASN A 284 -3.20 -3.03 23.71
N LEU A 285 -4.34 -2.92 23.01
CA LEU A 285 -4.40 -2.24 21.72
C LEU A 285 -4.35 -0.73 21.91
N ARG A 286 -3.34 -0.10 21.35
CA ARG A 286 -3.14 1.36 21.43
C ARG A 286 -3.90 2.09 20.33
N PHE A 287 -3.84 1.58 19.10
CA PHE A 287 -4.52 2.14 17.94
C PHE A 287 -4.52 1.16 16.76
N MET A 288 -5.36 1.46 15.77
CA MET A 288 -5.32 0.83 14.44
C MET A 288 -4.80 1.83 13.42
N THR A 289 -3.89 1.40 12.52
CA THR A 289 -3.45 2.26 11.42
C THR A 289 -4.47 2.26 10.28
N SER A 290 -4.54 3.35 9.51
CA SER A 290 -5.22 3.39 8.22
C SER A 290 -4.31 4.02 7.17
N SER A 291 -4.15 3.37 6.02
CA SER A 291 -3.27 3.85 4.96
C SER A 291 -3.68 3.33 3.58
N SER A 292 -2.90 3.66 2.56
CA SER A 292 -3.07 3.22 1.15
C SER A 292 -4.18 3.94 0.37
N ALA A 293 -5.18 4.51 1.03
CA ALA A 293 -6.22 5.36 0.45
C ALA A 293 -6.69 6.38 1.51
N PRO A 294 -7.36 7.47 1.13
CA PRO A 294 -7.97 8.38 2.08
C PRO A 294 -9.05 7.68 2.91
N LEU A 295 -8.99 7.81 4.23
CA LEU A 295 -10.07 7.40 5.13
C LEU A 295 -11.05 8.57 5.24
N LEU A 296 -12.26 8.38 4.78
CA LEU A 296 -13.27 9.41 4.83
C LEU A 296 -13.65 9.74 6.29
N LEU A 297 -13.83 11.01 6.58
CA LEU A 297 -14.04 11.49 7.96
C LEU A 297 -15.27 10.86 8.62
N GLY A 298 -16.33 10.60 7.84
CA GLY A 298 -17.53 9.91 8.32
C GLY A 298 -17.23 8.49 8.83
N ASP A 299 -16.51 7.69 8.04
CA ASP A 299 -16.13 6.32 8.42
C ASP A 299 -15.15 6.30 9.58
N TRP A 300 -14.21 7.26 9.62
CA TRP A 300 -13.30 7.40 10.74
C TRP A 300 -14.04 7.62 12.07
N LYS A 301 -14.93 8.60 12.12
CA LYS A 301 -15.75 8.89 13.31
C LYS A 301 -16.64 7.71 13.70
N ARG A 302 -17.30 7.08 12.71
CA ARG A 302 -18.17 5.91 12.95
C ARG A 302 -17.41 4.73 13.52
N PHE A 303 -16.18 4.47 13.01
CA PHE A 303 -15.35 3.37 13.48
C PHE A 303 -14.93 3.57 14.93
N GLU A 304 -14.44 4.77 15.28
CA GLU A 304 -14.04 5.08 16.64
C GLU A 304 -15.25 5.08 17.62
N GLN A 305 -16.39 5.57 17.17
CA GLN A 305 -17.63 5.54 17.98
C GLN A 305 -18.12 4.11 18.20
N LYS A 306 -18.06 3.25 17.16
CA LYS A 306 -18.56 1.88 17.27
C LYS A 306 -17.65 0.96 18.08
N PHE A 307 -16.35 1.05 17.89
CA PHE A 307 -15.37 0.12 18.45
C PHE A 307 -14.53 0.71 19.59
N GLY A 308 -14.57 2.02 19.82
CA GLY A 308 -13.73 2.70 20.80
C GLY A 308 -12.23 2.72 20.45
N ILE A 309 -11.84 2.16 19.31
CA ILE A 309 -10.45 1.98 18.91
C ILE A 309 -9.95 3.22 18.16
N PRO A 310 -8.91 3.93 18.65
CA PRO A 310 -8.33 5.06 17.96
C PRO A 310 -7.77 4.65 16.60
N VAL A 311 -8.05 5.42 15.55
CA VAL A 311 -7.44 5.22 14.22
C VAL A 311 -6.36 6.26 13.99
N ALA A 312 -5.18 5.81 13.58
CA ALA A 312 -4.07 6.63 13.17
C ALA A 312 -3.89 6.53 11.66
N GLN A 313 -4.20 7.62 10.95
CA GLN A 313 -4.02 7.64 9.50
C GLN A 313 -2.59 8.00 9.13
N GLY A 314 -2.10 7.39 8.04
CA GLY A 314 -0.83 7.73 7.42
C GLY A 314 -0.88 7.54 5.91
N CYS A 315 0.05 8.15 5.21
CA CYS A 315 0.17 8.01 3.76
C CYS A 315 1.60 7.68 3.35
N GLY A 316 1.74 7.15 2.15
CA GLY A 316 3.03 6.80 1.58
C GLY A 316 2.96 6.56 0.08
N THR A 317 4.14 6.49 -0.54
CA THR A 317 4.31 6.12 -1.95
C THR A 317 5.25 4.93 -2.05
N SER A 318 5.26 4.27 -3.21
CA SER A 318 6.22 3.18 -3.43
C SER A 318 7.65 3.69 -3.53
N GLU A 319 7.83 4.94 -3.94
CA GLU A 319 9.11 5.60 -4.22
C GLU A 319 9.92 5.96 -2.96
N VAL A 320 9.24 6.24 -1.84
CA VAL A 320 9.91 6.66 -0.59
C VAL A 320 9.41 5.91 0.64
N GLY A 321 8.41 5.06 0.49
CA GLY A 321 7.73 4.44 1.64
C GLY A 321 6.74 5.40 2.28
N TRP A 322 6.75 5.48 3.60
CA TRP A 322 5.85 6.34 4.35
C TRP A 322 6.24 7.82 4.26
N ILE A 323 5.25 8.68 4.08
CA ILE A 323 5.41 10.13 3.93
C ILE A 323 5.03 10.84 5.22
N ALA A 324 3.87 10.53 5.77
CA ALA A 324 3.34 11.16 6.95
C ALA A 324 2.54 10.16 7.79
N ALA A 325 2.46 10.40 9.08
CA ALA A 325 1.63 9.65 10.01
C ALA A 325 1.19 10.51 11.19
N CYS A 326 0.10 10.08 11.84
CA CYS A 326 -0.47 10.78 12.98
C CYS A 326 -0.90 9.80 14.09
N PRO A 327 0.03 9.07 14.71
CA PRO A 327 -0.30 8.23 15.85
C PRO A 327 -0.41 9.05 17.15
N GLY A 328 -1.07 8.44 18.17
CA GLY A 328 -1.12 8.98 19.51
C GLY A 328 -2.15 10.10 19.70
N GLU A 329 -2.01 10.84 20.81
CA GLU A 329 -2.99 11.85 21.25
C GLU A 329 -3.04 13.09 20.37
N GLN A 330 -1.95 13.41 19.65
CA GLN A 330 -1.88 14.56 18.76
C GLN A 330 -2.46 14.30 17.37
N ARG A 331 -3.10 13.13 17.17
CA ARG A 331 -3.73 12.83 15.88
C ARG A 331 -4.83 13.84 15.55
N ARG A 332 -4.95 14.18 14.27
CA ARG A 332 -5.93 15.12 13.75
C ARG A 332 -6.84 14.42 12.75
N LEU A 333 -8.14 14.43 13.04
CA LEU A 333 -9.15 13.84 12.15
C LEU A 333 -9.14 14.53 10.78
N GLY A 334 -9.18 13.73 9.71
CA GLY A 334 -9.12 14.22 8.32
C GLY A 334 -7.71 14.44 7.79
N SER A 335 -6.68 14.43 8.66
CA SER A 335 -5.28 14.57 8.26
C SER A 335 -4.60 13.19 8.16
N VAL A 336 -3.63 13.07 7.27
CA VAL A 336 -2.72 11.92 7.19
C VAL A 336 -1.50 12.08 8.12
N GLY A 337 -1.48 13.12 8.94
CA GLY A 337 -0.44 13.38 9.93
C GLY A 337 0.63 14.36 9.48
N ARG A 338 1.71 14.41 10.26
CA ARG A 338 2.89 15.22 9.96
C ARG A 338 3.89 14.42 9.13
N PRO A 339 4.62 15.09 8.21
CA PRO A 339 5.70 14.45 7.47
C PRO A 339 6.77 13.87 8.42
N PHE A 340 7.30 12.71 8.03
CA PHE A 340 8.44 12.14 8.75
C PHE A 340 9.68 13.02 8.59
N ALA A 341 10.52 13.08 9.64
CA ALA A 341 11.68 13.96 9.72
C ALA A 341 12.76 13.71 8.63
N TYR A 342 12.71 12.58 7.94
CA TYR A 342 13.62 12.28 6.84
C TYR A 342 13.18 12.87 5.48
N LEU A 343 12.00 13.53 5.43
CA LEU A 343 11.46 14.11 4.20
C LEU A 343 11.34 15.63 4.32
N ASP A 344 11.75 16.33 3.28
CA ASP A 344 11.37 17.72 3.03
C ASP A 344 10.09 17.71 2.17
N LEU A 345 8.94 17.64 2.83
CA LEU A 345 7.64 17.70 2.14
C LEU A 345 7.23 19.16 1.98
N ALA A 346 6.82 19.50 0.77
CA ALA A 346 6.25 20.80 0.45
C ALA A 346 4.91 20.64 -0.28
N VAL A 347 4.01 21.60 -0.08
CA VAL A 347 2.87 21.81 -0.96
C VAL A 347 3.22 23.00 -1.87
N VAL A 348 3.16 22.78 -3.19
CA VAL A 348 3.67 23.73 -4.17
C VAL A 348 2.61 24.04 -5.24
N ASP A 349 2.72 25.20 -5.87
CA ASP A 349 1.94 25.56 -7.05
C ASP A 349 2.43 24.81 -8.32
N THR A 350 1.86 25.11 -9.47
CA THR A 350 2.26 24.52 -10.76
C THR A 350 3.71 24.85 -11.14
N ASN A 351 4.26 25.97 -10.67
CA ASN A 351 5.62 26.43 -10.94
C ASN A 351 6.64 25.86 -9.95
N GLY A 352 6.21 25.16 -8.89
CA GLY A 352 7.08 24.64 -7.85
C GLY A 352 7.34 25.61 -6.69
N THR A 353 6.58 26.74 -6.60
CA THR A 353 6.66 27.68 -5.49
C THR A 353 5.88 27.12 -4.30
N ARG A 354 6.48 27.16 -3.10
CA ARG A 354 5.80 26.72 -1.87
C ARG A 354 4.60 27.59 -1.58
N LEU A 355 3.47 26.95 -1.29
CA LEU A 355 2.22 27.62 -0.93
C LEU A 355 2.16 27.89 0.59
N PRO A 356 1.44 28.94 1.00
CA PRO A 356 1.13 29.22 2.40
C PRO A 356 0.34 28.08 3.07
N PRO A 357 0.37 27.99 4.42
CA PRO A 357 -0.45 27.02 5.15
C PRO A 357 -1.93 27.14 4.80
N GLY A 358 -2.59 25.99 4.58
CA GLY A 358 -4.01 25.87 4.25
C GLY A 358 -4.31 25.91 2.76
N GLU A 359 -3.41 26.38 1.91
CA GLU A 359 -3.62 26.39 0.47
C GLU A 359 -3.38 25.00 -0.15
N ILE A 360 -4.26 24.62 -1.09
CA ILE A 360 -4.19 23.33 -1.78
C ILE A 360 -3.25 23.44 -2.99
N GLY A 361 -2.30 22.53 -3.07
CA GLY A 361 -1.37 22.42 -4.18
C GLY A 361 -0.83 21.01 -4.37
N HIS A 362 0.22 20.88 -5.18
CA HIS A 362 0.88 19.61 -5.45
C HIS A 362 1.76 19.20 -4.27
N VAL A 363 1.58 17.97 -3.79
CA VAL A 363 2.46 17.40 -2.77
C VAL A 363 3.78 16.99 -3.43
N GLU A 364 4.85 17.63 -3.00
CA GLU A 364 6.21 17.41 -3.50
C GLU A 364 7.12 16.92 -2.38
N LEU A 365 7.92 15.88 -2.66
CA LEU A 365 8.84 15.26 -1.72
C LEU A 365 10.29 15.59 -2.10
N GLY A 366 11.11 15.90 -1.10
CA GLY A 366 12.53 16.12 -1.21
C GLY A 366 13.24 15.76 0.09
N GLY A 367 14.41 16.34 0.33
CA GLY A 367 15.12 16.25 1.63
C GLY A 367 16.42 15.46 1.59
N TRP A 368 16.71 14.78 0.52
CA TRP A 368 17.97 14.08 0.31
C TRP A 368 18.64 14.64 -0.93
N PRO A 369 19.76 15.34 -0.82
CA PRO A 369 20.41 15.99 -1.97
C PRO A 369 20.70 15.05 -3.13
N ASP A 370 20.99 13.77 -2.81
CA ASP A 370 21.34 12.73 -3.80
C ASP A 370 20.18 11.74 -4.07
N LEU A 371 18.97 12.04 -3.61
CA LEU A 371 17.82 11.16 -3.82
C LEU A 371 17.54 11.02 -5.32
N ALA A 372 17.60 9.80 -5.80
CA ALA A 372 17.24 9.45 -7.17
C ALA A 372 16.00 8.56 -7.18
N PHE A 373 14.96 9.01 -7.88
CA PHE A 373 13.78 8.19 -8.10
C PHE A 373 14.02 7.30 -9.30
N ARG A 374 14.15 6.00 -9.04
CA ARG A 374 14.60 5.01 -10.04
C ARG A 374 13.49 4.01 -10.35
N TYR A 375 13.37 3.70 -11.63
CA TYR A 375 12.39 2.72 -12.10
C TYR A 375 13.04 1.70 -13.01
N LEU A 376 12.54 0.47 -12.94
CA LEU A 376 12.89 -0.59 -13.87
C LEU A 376 12.21 -0.34 -15.21
N GLY A 377 13.00 -0.14 -16.25
CA GLY A 377 12.55 0.07 -17.62
C GLY A 377 11.94 -1.18 -18.25
N GLU A 378 11.33 -1.05 -19.42
CA GLU A 378 10.80 -2.20 -20.18
C GLU A 378 11.93 -3.11 -20.71
N ASP A 379 13.11 -2.57 -20.91
CA ASP A 379 14.35 -3.29 -21.27
C ASP A 379 15.00 -4.02 -20.10
N GLY A 380 14.50 -3.84 -18.87
CA GLY A 380 15.06 -4.38 -17.64
C GLY A 380 16.22 -3.56 -17.06
N GLU A 381 16.55 -2.43 -17.68
CA GLU A 381 17.56 -1.50 -17.16
C GLU A 381 16.95 -0.51 -16.18
N ILE A 382 17.75 -0.08 -15.19
CA ILE A 382 17.30 0.88 -14.18
C ILE A 382 17.48 2.29 -14.73
N LYS A 383 16.39 3.06 -14.75
CA LYS A 383 16.36 4.44 -15.27
C LYS A 383 16.06 5.42 -14.14
N ILE A 384 16.82 6.52 -14.11
CA ILE A 384 16.56 7.63 -13.20
C ILE A 384 15.45 8.48 -13.79
N HIS A 385 14.35 8.64 -13.04
CA HIS A 385 13.21 9.47 -13.44
C HIS A 385 13.44 10.94 -13.04
N SER A 386 13.86 11.17 -11.79
CA SER A 386 14.18 12.50 -11.28
C SER A 386 15.21 12.42 -10.16
N ARG A 387 15.81 13.57 -9.82
CA ARG A 387 16.73 13.73 -8.71
C ARG A 387 16.26 14.87 -7.80
N GLY A 388 16.51 14.71 -6.51
CA GLY A 388 16.25 15.72 -5.50
C GLY A 388 14.79 15.86 -5.10
N ARG A 389 13.87 16.01 -6.05
CA ARG A 389 12.44 16.21 -5.76
C ARG A 389 11.53 15.34 -6.64
N LEU A 390 10.41 14.92 -6.06
CA LEU A 390 9.36 14.14 -6.74
C LEU A 390 7.99 14.74 -6.44
N ARG A 391 7.23 15.08 -7.47
CA ARG A 391 5.79 15.31 -7.36
C ARG A 391 5.08 13.97 -7.26
N THR A 392 4.33 13.77 -6.17
CA THR A 392 3.65 12.49 -5.90
C THR A 392 2.43 12.26 -6.82
N GLY A 393 1.94 13.33 -7.44
CA GLY A 393 0.65 13.37 -8.13
C GLY A 393 -0.53 13.47 -7.18
N ASP A 394 -0.30 13.56 -5.86
CA ASP A 394 -1.35 13.88 -4.88
C ASP A 394 -1.45 15.40 -4.72
N LEU A 395 -2.67 15.86 -4.46
CA LEU A 395 -2.99 17.23 -4.06
C LEU A 395 -3.29 17.25 -2.57
N GLY A 396 -2.91 18.34 -1.90
CA GLY A 396 -3.15 18.48 -0.47
C GLY A 396 -2.76 19.85 0.03
N SER A 397 -2.93 20.07 1.32
CA SER A 397 -2.50 21.26 2.03
C SER A 397 -1.79 20.91 3.33
N LEU A 398 -0.83 21.73 3.73
CA LEU A 398 -0.25 21.71 5.07
C LEU A 398 -0.92 22.80 5.89
N ASP A 399 -1.37 22.48 7.10
CA ASP A 399 -1.84 23.52 8.02
C ASP A 399 -0.67 24.22 8.74
N ALA A 400 -0.98 25.22 9.56
CA ALA A 400 0.02 25.98 10.31
C ALA A 400 0.83 25.12 11.31
N ASP A 401 0.28 24.01 11.74
CA ASP A 401 0.95 23.05 12.64
C ASP A 401 1.71 21.96 11.86
N GLY A 402 1.71 22.01 10.53
CA GLY A 402 2.41 21.06 9.65
C GLY A 402 1.68 19.75 9.43
N PHE A 403 0.38 19.65 9.69
CA PHE A 403 -0.41 18.47 9.34
C PHE A 403 -0.82 18.48 7.88
N LEU A 404 -0.55 17.36 7.20
CA LEU A 404 -0.92 17.17 5.80
C LEU A 404 -2.35 16.64 5.67
N THR A 405 -3.16 17.34 4.90
CA THR A 405 -4.48 16.88 4.44
C THR A 405 -4.42 16.62 2.95
N LEU A 406 -4.76 15.41 2.51
CA LEU A 406 -4.82 15.05 1.09
C LEU A 406 -6.21 15.37 0.53
N SER A 407 -6.25 16.08 -0.60
CA SER A 407 -7.47 16.50 -1.27
C SER A 407 -7.82 15.64 -2.49
N GLY A 408 -6.96 14.72 -2.89
CA GLY A 408 -7.17 13.82 -4.03
C GLY A 408 -5.95 13.71 -4.92
N ARG A 409 -6.15 13.19 -6.14
CA ARG A 409 -5.09 13.05 -7.14
C ARG A 409 -5.26 13.99 -8.30
N GLU A 410 -4.18 14.59 -8.77
CA GLU A 410 -4.20 15.53 -9.89
C GLU A 410 -4.87 14.92 -11.14
N LYS A 411 -4.55 13.67 -11.47
CA LYS A 411 -5.11 12.96 -12.62
C LYS A 411 -6.57 12.50 -12.45
N GLU A 412 -7.12 12.61 -11.25
CA GLU A 412 -8.51 12.25 -10.93
C GLU A 412 -9.39 13.50 -10.78
N LEU A 413 -8.80 14.70 -10.87
CA LEU A 413 -9.58 15.94 -10.87
C LEU A 413 -10.57 15.95 -12.03
N ILE A 414 -11.79 16.33 -11.73
CA ILE A 414 -12.83 16.60 -12.73
C ILE A 414 -12.66 18.02 -13.22
N ILE A 415 -12.51 18.20 -14.52
CA ILE A 415 -12.29 19.51 -15.15
C ILE A 415 -13.60 19.99 -15.77
N ARG A 416 -14.42 20.66 -14.96
CA ARG A 416 -15.72 21.14 -15.39
C ARG A 416 -15.68 22.63 -15.71
N GLY A 417 -15.75 22.99 -16.99
CA GLY A 417 -15.74 24.40 -17.43
C GLY A 417 -14.51 25.19 -16.94
N GLY A 418 -13.35 24.51 -16.82
CA GLY A 418 -12.12 25.09 -16.27
C GLY A 418 -11.98 25.00 -14.75
N ALA A 419 -13.04 24.69 -14.02
CA ALA A 419 -12.97 24.45 -12.57
C ALA A 419 -12.37 23.07 -12.29
N LYS A 420 -11.39 23.01 -11.38
CA LYS A 420 -10.77 21.76 -10.90
C LYS A 420 -11.52 21.27 -9.66
N ILE A 421 -12.22 20.15 -9.78
CA ILE A 421 -13.07 19.58 -8.73
C ILE A 421 -12.46 18.29 -8.24
N SER A 422 -12.24 18.17 -6.92
CA SER A 422 -11.79 16.92 -6.30
C SER A 422 -12.97 15.97 -6.12
N PRO A 423 -12.96 14.78 -6.72
CA PRO A 423 -14.01 13.79 -6.48
C PRO A 423 -14.05 13.32 -5.01
N VAL A 424 -12.91 13.29 -4.33
CA VAL A 424 -12.83 12.88 -2.91
C VAL A 424 -13.58 13.84 -1.98
N GLU A 425 -13.64 15.11 -2.32
CA GLU A 425 -14.41 16.11 -1.55
C GLU A 425 -15.91 15.79 -1.60
N ILE A 426 -16.40 15.43 -2.78
CA ILE A 426 -17.81 15.10 -2.99
C ILE A 426 -18.15 13.75 -2.35
N ASP A 427 -17.28 12.76 -2.49
CA ASP A 427 -17.43 11.47 -1.81
C ASP A 427 -17.52 11.66 -0.30
N SER A 428 -16.62 12.49 0.27
CA SER A 428 -16.60 12.79 1.70
C SER A 428 -17.88 13.48 2.17
N PHE A 429 -18.47 14.31 1.32
CA PHE A 429 -19.76 14.96 1.61
C PHE A 429 -20.90 13.94 1.58
N LEU A 430 -20.99 13.13 0.54
CA LEU A 430 -22.02 12.06 0.42
C LEU A 430 -21.95 11.05 1.57
N MET A 431 -20.76 10.69 2.00
CA MET A 431 -20.54 9.75 3.12
C MET A 431 -20.96 10.30 4.49
N GLN A 432 -21.31 11.58 4.61
CA GLN A 432 -21.91 12.14 5.84
C GLN A 432 -23.42 11.86 5.92
N HIS A 433 -24.06 11.48 4.83
CA HIS A 433 -25.46 11.07 4.83
C HIS A 433 -25.63 9.71 5.51
N GLY A 434 -26.55 9.60 6.45
CA GLY A 434 -26.73 8.41 7.30
C GLY A 434 -26.97 7.09 6.55
N ASP A 435 -27.59 7.16 5.39
CA ASP A 435 -27.93 6.00 4.55
C ASP A 435 -26.83 5.59 3.58
N VAL A 436 -25.79 6.39 3.39
CA VAL A 436 -24.71 6.12 2.43
C VAL A 436 -23.62 5.29 3.11
N ILE A 437 -23.20 4.20 2.46
CA ILE A 437 -22.11 3.32 2.93
C ILE A 437 -20.89 3.36 2.04
N GLU A 438 -21.04 3.65 0.74
CA GLU A 438 -19.93 3.94 -0.18
C GLU A 438 -20.35 5.03 -1.18
N ALA A 439 -19.42 5.89 -1.55
CA ALA A 439 -19.59 6.89 -2.59
C ALA A 439 -18.32 7.00 -3.44
N ALA A 440 -18.50 7.17 -4.75
CA ALA A 440 -17.42 7.41 -5.68
C ALA A 440 -17.87 8.37 -6.79
N THR A 441 -17.26 9.52 -6.83
CA THR A 441 -17.54 10.57 -7.83
C THR A 441 -16.52 10.48 -8.97
N VAL A 442 -16.98 10.68 -10.20
CA VAL A 442 -16.17 10.68 -11.42
C VAL A 442 -16.56 11.81 -12.34
N GLY A 443 -15.59 12.27 -13.14
CA GLY A 443 -15.84 13.10 -14.30
C GLY A 443 -16.30 12.25 -15.48
N VAL A 444 -17.37 12.69 -16.14
CA VAL A 444 -17.86 12.05 -17.36
C VAL A 444 -17.89 13.08 -18.49
N PRO A 445 -17.68 12.68 -19.75
CA PRO A 445 -17.69 13.64 -20.87
C PRO A 445 -18.99 14.43 -20.96
N ASP A 446 -18.86 15.75 -21.11
CA ASP A 446 -19.95 16.69 -21.31
C ASP A 446 -19.62 17.64 -22.46
N ALA A 447 -20.59 17.88 -23.36
CA ALA A 447 -20.40 18.66 -24.58
C ALA A 447 -20.17 20.17 -24.30
N ILE A 448 -20.62 20.70 -23.18
CA ILE A 448 -20.57 22.14 -22.84
C ILE A 448 -19.38 22.40 -21.92
N TYR A 449 -19.24 21.59 -20.86
CA TYR A 449 -18.27 21.82 -19.79
C TYR A 449 -16.99 20.99 -19.92
N GLY A 450 -16.87 20.12 -20.96
CA GLY A 450 -15.80 19.17 -21.11
C GLY A 450 -16.03 17.92 -20.25
N GLU A 451 -16.18 18.11 -18.95
CA GLU A 451 -16.59 17.05 -18.02
C GLU A 451 -17.76 17.51 -17.14
N GLU A 452 -18.58 16.56 -16.73
CA GLU A 452 -19.65 16.73 -15.76
C GLU A 452 -19.45 15.81 -14.56
N VAL A 453 -19.94 16.22 -13.40
CA VAL A 453 -19.80 15.50 -12.14
C VAL A 453 -20.90 14.46 -12.00
N VAL A 454 -20.53 13.20 -11.81
CA VAL A 454 -21.45 12.08 -11.55
C VAL A 454 -20.96 11.27 -10.35
N SER A 455 -21.87 10.91 -9.45
CA SER A 455 -21.55 10.09 -8.28
C SER A 455 -22.27 8.75 -8.33
N TYR A 456 -21.53 7.67 -8.02
CA TYR A 456 -22.07 6.35 -7.75
C TYR A 456 -22.14 6.16 -6.23
N VAL A 457 -23.28 5.68 -5.73
CA VAL A 457 -23.53 5.58 -4.29
C VAL A 457 -24.09 4.20 -3.95
N VAL A 458 -23.56 3.59 -2.90
CA VAL A 458 -24.12 2.39 -2.27
C VAL A 458 -24.82 2.84 -0.99
N THR A 459 -26.09 2.51 -0.85
CA THR A 459 -26.88 2.80 0.34
C THR A 459 -26.99 1.57 1.25
N ARG A 460 -27.37 1.80 2.51
CA ARG A 460 -27.64 0.70 3.45
C ARG A 460 -28.80 -0.16 2.95
N PRO A 461 -28.78 -1.47 3.20
CA PRO A 461 -29.93 -2.31 2.95
C PRO A 461 -31.18 -1.78 3.67
N GLY A 462 -32.26 -1.57 2.92
CA GLY A 462 -33.51 -1.03 3.46
C GLY A 462 -33.53 0.48 3.70
N ALA A 463 -32.54 1.24 3.24
CA ALA A 463 -32.57 2.69 3.26
C ALA A 463 -33.74 3.21 2.42
N ALA A 464 -34.42 4.25 2.91
CA ALA A 464 -35.51 4.90 2.19
C ALA A 464 -34.99 5.96 1.19
N THR A 465 -33.73 6.30 1.25
CA THR A 465 -33.09 7.33 0.43
C THR A 465 -32.91 6.85 -1.02
N ASP A 466 -33.34 7.65 -1.96
CA ASP A 466 -33.14 7.46 -3.38
C ASP A 466 -32.14 8.46 -4.00
N ALA A 467 -31.88 8.34 -5.30
CA ALA A 467 -30.96 9.21 -6.01
C ALA A 467 -31.42 10.70 -6.00
N GLY A 468 -32.74 10.95 -5.99
CA GLY A 468 -33.30 12.29 -5.94
C GLY A 468 -33.03 12.99 -4.60
N ALA A 469 -33.31 12.29 -3.51
CA ALA A 469 -33.04 12.78 -2.16
C ALA A 469 -31.54 13.08 -1.93
N LEU A 470 -30.66 12.22 -2.47
CA LEU A 470 -29.21 12.46 -2.40
C LEU A 470 -28.75 13.64 -3.27
N LEU A 471 -29.41 13.90 -4.42
CA LEU A 471 -29.15 15.10 -5.20
C LEU A 471 -29.58 16.38 -4.45
N GLU A 472 -30.74 16.36 -3.79
CA GLU A 472 -31.19 17.46 -2.93
C GLU A 472 -30.22 17.68 -1.76
N TYR A 473 -29.73 16.60 -1.13
CA TYR A 473 -28.69 16.69 -0.10
C TYR A 473 -27.42 17.38 -0.63
N CYS A 474 -27.01 17.06 -1.87
CA CYS A 474 -25.85 17.65 -2.51
C CYS A 474 -26.07 19.14 -2.93
N ALA A 475 -27.28 19.66 -2.88
CA ALA A 475 -27.52 21.09 -3.14
C ALA A 475 -26.84 22.03 -2.12
N ALA A 476 -26.39 21.50 -0.97
CA ALA A 476 -25.56 22.24 -0.02
C ALA A 476 -24.11 22.44 -0.51
N LEU A 477 -23.66 21.71 -1.53
CA LEU A 477 -22.39 21.96 -2.20
C LEU A 477 -22.49 23.16 -3.15
N PRO A 478 -21.36 23.85 -3.44
CA PRO A 478 -21.33 24.84 -4.51
C PRO A 478 -21.84 24.23 -5.82
N ALA A 479 -22.71 24.95 -6.54
CA ALA A 479 -23.42 24.44 -7.72
C ALA A 479 -22.50 23.84 -8.81
N PHE A 480 -21.27 24.35 -8.94
CA PHE A 480 -20.30 23.81 -9.91
C PHE A 480 -19.67 22.47 -9.48
N LYS A 481 -19.72 22.13 -8.16
CA LYS A 481 -19.23 20.88 -7.60
C LYS A 481 -20.32 19.83 -7.41
N ALA A 482 -21.58 20.26 -7.24
CA ALA A 482 -22.69 19.35 -7.00
C ALA A 482 -22.83 18.34 -8.14
N PRO A 483 -23.01 17.04 -7.83
CA PRO A 483 -23.23 16.02 -8.86
C PRO A 483 -24.45 16.34 -9.73
N LYS A 484 -24.32 16.21 -11.03
CA LYS A 484 -25.43 16.32 -11.98
C LYS A 484 -26.36 15.10 -11.91
N ARG A 485 -25.77 13.95 -11.61
CA ARG A 485 -26.51 12.69 -11.42
C ARG A 485 -25.90 11.89 -10.28
N ILE A 486 -26.77 11.17 -9.58
CA ILE A 486 -26.40 10.14 -8.64
C ILE A 486 -26.95 8.81 -9.13
N LEU A 487 -26.13 7.79 -9.16
CA LEU A 487 -26.47 6.43 -9.57
C LEU A 487 -26.32 5.50 -8.37
N LEU A 488 -27.41 4.86 -7.98
CA LEU A 488 -27.36 3.84 -6.95
C LEU A 488 -26.74 2.56 -7.51
N ALA A 489 -25.90 1.92 -6.73
CA ALA A 489 -25.19 0.67 -7.08
C ALA A 489 -25.19 -0.29 -5.89
N ASP A 490 -25.16 -1.60 -6.17
CA ASP A 490 -25.03 -2.63 -5.12
C ASP A 490 -23.61 -2.67 -4.54
N ALA A 491 -22.61 -2.37 -5.37
CA ALA A 491 -21.20 -2.31 -4.99
C ALA A 491 -20.42 -1.36 -5.92
N LEU A 492 -19.34 -0.77 -5.42
CA LEU A 492 -18.40 0.00 -6.22
C LEU A 492 -17.21 -0.87 -6.65
N PRO A 493 -16.72 -0.72 -7.90
CA PRO A 493 -15.55 -1.45 -8.37
C PRO A 493 -14.30 -1.02 -7.59
N LYS A 494 -13.47 -2.01 -7.26
CA LYS A 494 -12.21 -1.82 -6.53
C LYS A 494 -11.07 -2.47 -7.30
N THR A 495 -9.91 -1.83 -7.24
CA THR A 495 -8.66 -2.40 -7.75
C THR A 495 -8.24 -3.61 -6.90
N GLU A 496 -7.30 -4.42 -7.37
CA GLU A 496 -6.68 -5.54 -6.63
C GLU A 496 -6.18 -5.13 -5.23
N ARG A 497 -5.85 -3.85 -5.03
CA ARG A 497 -5.43 -3.30 -3.73
C ARG A 497 -6.59 -2.77 -2.88
N GLY A 498 -7.83 -3.03 -3.26
CA GLY A 498 -9.03 -2.57 -2.53
C GLY A 498 -9.30 -1.06 -2.65
N LYS A 499 -8.63 -0.33 -3.55
CA LYS A 499 -8.92 1.08 -3.82
C LYS A 499 -10.10 1.20 -4.78
N LEU A 500 -10.90 2.28 -4.65
CA LEU A 500 -11.93 2.60 -5.63
C LEU A 500 -11.34 2.71 -7.04
N ASP A 501 -11.97 2.02 -7.99
CA ASP A 501 -11.61 2.08 -9.41
C ASP A 501 -12.51 3.07 -10.15
N ARG A 502 -12.14 4.36 -10.07
CA ARG A 502 -12.90 5.43 -10.75
C ARG A 502 -12.86 5.31 -12.27
N LYS A 503 -11.81 4.69 -12.82
CA LYS A 503 -11.72 4.47 -14.26
C LYS A 503 -12.79 3.49 -14.72
N ALA A 504 -12.97 2.38 -14.01
CA ALA A 504 -14.04 1.43 -14.30
C ALA A 504 -15.43 2.07 -14.21
N LEU A 505 -15.65 3.00 -13.25
CA LEU A 505 -16.91 3.75 -13.14
C LEU A 505 -17.13 4.71 -14.32
N ALA A 506 -16.09 5.41 -14.75
CA ALA A 506 -16.18 6.29 -15.92
C ALA A 506 -16.40 5.51 -17.23
N GLU A 507 -15.80 4.32 -17.36
CA GLU A 507 -16.06 3.41 -18.49
C GLU A 507 -17.49 2.85 -18.46
N ARG A 508 -18.00 2.47 -17.28
CA ARG A 508 -19.39 2.05 -17.09
C ARG A 508 -20.37 3.15 -17.52
N TRP A 509 -20.12 4.41 -17.17
CA TRP A 509 -20.93 5.52 -17.63
C TRP A 509 -21.00 5.59 -19.16
N LYS A 510 -19.87 5.42 -19.86
CA LYS A 510 -19.83 5.43 -21.33
C LYS A 510 -20.68 4.31 -21.91
N SER A 511 -20.59 3.10 -21.36
CA SER A 511 -21.38 1.97 -21.84
C SER A 511 -22.88 2.16 -21.62
N ASP A 512 -23.27 2.71 -20.47
CA ASP A 512 -24.68 2.79 -20.07
C ASP A 512 -25.42 3.99 -20.69
N PHE A 513 -24.71 5.10 -20.96
CA PHE A 513 -25.32 6.37 -21.34
C PHE A 513 -24.83 6.97 -22.67
N GLN A 514 -23.65 6.65 -23.17
CA GLN A 514 -23.16 7.16 -24.46
C GLN A 514 -23.49 6.23 -25.66
N SER A 515 -23.82 4.97 -25.43
CA SER A 515 -24.23 4.03 -26.49
C SER A 515 -25.71 4.09 -26.84
N ARG A 516 -26.52 4.90 -26.17
CA ARG A 516 -27.92 5.15 -26.54
C ARG A 516 -27.99 6.40 -27.39
N PRO A 517 -28.49 6.34 -28.67
CA PRO A 517 -28.80 7.56 -29.43
C PRO A 517 -29.77 8.41 -28.59
N THR A 518 -29.48 9.69 -28.47
CA THR A 518 -30.39 10.62 -27.80
C THR A 518 -31.71 10.63 -28.55
N GLU A 519 -32.84 10.46 -27.85
CA GLU A 519 -34.22 10.55 -28.41
C GLU A 519 -34.51 11.88 -29.13
N SER A 520 -33.55 12.80 -29.21
CA SER A 520 -33.65 14.06 -29.96
C SER A 520 -33.43 13.93 -31.46
N ASP A 521 -32.88 12.82 -31.98
CA ASP A 521 -32.64 12.64 -33.42
C ASP A 521 -33.81 12.00 -34.17
N GLU A 522 -34.83 11.47 -33.48
CA GLU A 522 -36.01 10.91 -34.16
C GLU A 522 -37.03 11.96 -34.60
N HIS A 523 -36.90 13.23 -34.23
CA HIS A 523 -37.85 14.29 -34.62
C HIS A 523 -37.43 15.08 -35.86
N GLN A 524 -36.24 14.85 -36.44
CA GLN A 524 -35.81 15.57 -37.65
C GLN A 524 -35.97 14.82 -38.97
N THR A 525 -36.42 13.56 -38.98
CA THR A 525 -36.59 12.76 -40.21
C THR A 525 -38.04 12.61 -40.66
N ARG A 526 -39.02 13.30 -40.08
CA ARG A 526 -40.39 13.44 -40.64
C ARG A 526 -40.59 14.83 -41.19
N GLY A 527 -39.84 15.15 -42.20
CA GLY A 527 -40.03 16.33 -43.03
C GLY A 527 -40.92 16.04 -44.22
N ASN A 528 -41.83 16.83 -44.36
CA ASN A 528 -42.85 17.17 -45.25
C ASN A 528 -42.61 16.83 -46.77
N PRO A 529 -43.49 16.08 -47.44
CA PRO A 529 -43.51 16.04 -48.88
C PRO A 529 -44.54 17.07 -49.41
N GLY A 530 -44.11 17.99 -50.22
CA GLY A 530 -45.00 18.61 -51.17
C GLY A 530 -45.34 20.06 -50.98
N ARG A 531 -44.71 20.93 -51.83
CA ARG A 531 -45.45 21.80 -52.71
C ARG A 531 -44.49 22.34 -53.80
N ALA A 532 -44.73 21.84 -55.02
CA ALA A 532 -44.33 22.55 -56.21
C ALA A 532 -45.12 23.86 -56.37
N ILE A 533 -44.46 24.94 -56.68
CA ILE A 533 -44.68 25.85 -57.81
C ILE A 533 -43.40 26.70 -57.89
#